data_e5b2dffb9b42b9f57582e3bf4bfbd47b
#
_entry.id   e5b2dffb9b42b9f57582e3bf4bfbd47b
#
_cell.length_a   1.000
_cell.length_b   1.000
_cell.length_c   1.000
_cell.angle_alpha   90.00
_cell.angle_beta   90.00
_cell.angle_gamma   90.00
#
_symmetry.space_group_name_H-M   'P 1'
#
loop_
_entity.id
_entity.type
_entity.pdbx_description
1 polymer ?
#
loop_
_entity_poly.entity_id
_entity_poly.type
_entity_poly.pdbx_seq_one_letter_code
_entity_poly.pdbx_strand_id
1 'polypeptide(L)'
;MKILALPMFLLLGCCAFAVEPPPIKQVRQTSGDMVSQPDWAERLNISVGPDENASIRGSSEKAIQAAVDYVARLGGGTVKVLAGTYRLRNSVYLASHVRLVGEGEKTVLIKEPSATTTLAADSDWFDQEITLADPSAFQLGDGVCLRTKEPGTGRQVVIKRTLVARTGPRFKLDKALRENVWRLGNGTVSTLFPIISGEFIEDCAIEDIVLDGNREHNEELDGNYAGCVFLQDCNRITMRRVHARNYHGDGLSWQICHDVVVEHCISEGHSGLGLHPGSGSQRPVMRDNVLRGNNIGLFFCWGVKHGLAENNLITCNKVGVSVGHHDTDNLIIGNTIIGSREAGILFRPERGADFAGHRNRVETNTLRDNGGDAGAAIDIQGGTQSIHITGNTIEDTRGPAKRSAVREGAETRDIVVQGNIVRGFAQEVEHK
;
A
#
# COMPACT_ATOMS: atom_id res chain seq x y z
N MET A 1 -65.46 -1.81 49.77
CA MET A 1 -64.45 -2.70 49.24
C MET A 1 -64.14 -2.23 47.80
N LYS A 2 -63.04 -1.48 47.60
CA LYS A 2 -62.57 -1.05 46.26
C LYS A 2 -61.32 -1.84 45.96
N ILE A 3 -61.38 -2.64 44.89
CA ILE A 3 -60.28 -3.48 44.40
C ILE A 3 -59.44 -2.57 43.46
N LEU A 4 -58.20 -2.29 43.88
CA LEU A 4 -57.19 -1.61 43.01
C LEU A 4 -56.58 -2.66 42.08
N ALA A 5 -56.74 -2.47 40.76
CA ALA A 5 -56.04 -3.23 39.75
C ALA A 5 -54.71 -2.56 39.44
N LEU A 6 -53.61 -3.29 39.62
CA LEU A 6 -52.25 -2.87 39.29
C LEU A 6 -51.99 -3.17 37.79
N PRO A 7 -51.51 -2.26 36.97
CA PRO A 7 -51.15 -2.60 35.59
C PRO A 7 -49.77 -3.28 35.58
N MET A 8 -49.75 -4.46 34.99
CA MET A 8 -48.54 -5.24 34.67
C MET A 8 -47.88 -4.63 33.43
N PHE A 9 -46.77 -3.93 33.65
CA PHE A 9 -45.92 -3.47 32.53
C PHE A 9 -45.18 -4.68 31.96
N LEU A 10 -45.53 -5.05 30.72
CA LEU A 10 -44.77 -5.98 29.91
C LEU A 10 -43.51 -5.20 29.40
N LEU A 11 -42.33 -5.50 29.93
CA LEU A 11 -41.06 -5.11 29.34
C LEU A 11 -40.87 -5.98 28.06
N LEU A 12 -41.19 -5.42 26.89
CA LEU A 12 -40.72 -5.90 25.62
C LEU A 12 -39.22 -5.58 25.53
N GLY A 13 -38.39 -6.58 25.83
CA GLY A 13 -36.97 -6.53 25.52
C GLY A 13 -36.82 -6.46 24.00
N CYS A 14 -36.46 -5.28 23.48
CA CYS A 14 -35.92 -5.15 22.15
C CYS A 14 -34.56 -5.89 22.10
N CYS A 15 -34.60 -7.16 21.69
CA CYS A 15 -33.43 -7.81 21.15
C CYS A 15 -33.08 -7.05 19.86
N ALA A 16 -32.17 -6.09 19.93
CA ALA A 16 -31.51 -5.56 18.75
C ALA A 16 -30.72 -6.74 18.15
N PHE A 17 -31.29 -7.37 17.15
CA PHE A 17 -30.51 -8.29 16.32
C PHE A 17 -29.40 -7.45 15.71
N ALA A 18 -28.15 -7.72 16.07
CA ALA A 18 -27.01 -7.21 15.37
C ALA A 18 -27.16 -7.64 13.91
N VAL A 19 -27.43 -6.68 13.03
CA VAL A 19 -27.51 -6.96 11.59
C VAL A 19 -26.10 -7.34 11.17
N GLU A 20 -25.89 -8.62 10.84
CA GLU A 20 -24.62 -9.04 10.25
C GLU A 20 -24.32 -8.20 9.01
N PRO A 21 -23.09 -7.67 8.88
CA PRO A 21 -22.71 -6.97 7.68
C PRO A 21 -22.83 -7.93 6.48
N PRO A 22 -23.26 -7.45 5.31
CA PRO A 22 -23.42 -8.30 4.13
C PRO A 22 -22.11 -9.00 3.79
N PRO A 23 -22.14 -10.27 3.36
CA PRO A 23 -20.94 -11.02 3.04
C PRO A 23 -20.21 -10.39 1.84
N ILE A 24 -19.00 -9.90 2.06
CA ILE A 24 -18.11 -9.37 1.00
C ILE A 24 -17.41 -10.57 0.36
N LYS A 25 -18.09 -11.31 -0.50
CA LYS A 25 -17.50 -12.47 -1.20
C LYS A 25 -16.91 -12.13 -2.56
N GLN A 26 -17.29 -11.03 -3.16
CA GLN A 26 -16.73 -10.54 -4.42
C GLN A 26 -16.74 -9.02 -4.41
N VAL A 27 -15.56 -8.45 -4.24
CA VAL A 27 -15.34 -7.03 -4.49
C VAL A 27 -15.13 -6.87 -5.98
N ARG A 28 -15.94 -6.05 -6.63
CA ARG A 28 -15.82 -5.72 -8.04
C ARG A 28 -15.51 -4.25 -8.20
N GLN A 29 -14.75 -3.92 -9.22
CA GLN A 29 -14.67 -2.54 -9.65
C GLN A 29 -16.07 -2.05 -10.03
N THR A 30 -16.46 -0.91 -9.48
CA THR A 30 -17.77 -0.32 -9.77
C THR A 30 -17.57 1.04 -10.41
N SER A 31 -17.85 1.14 -11.69
CA SER A 31 -17.97 2.43 -12.36
C SER A 31 -19.43 2.63 -12.80
N GLY A 32 -20.28 3.00 -11.84
CA GLY A 32 -21.70 3.06 -12.10
C GLY A 32 -22.24 1.68 -12.55
N ASP A 33 -23.06 1.66 -13.57
CA ASP A 33 -23.76 0.46 -14.03
C ASP A 33 -22.94 -0.43 -14.96
N MET A 34 -21.75 -0.02 -15.36
CA MET A 34 -20.92 -0.77 -16.30
C MET A 34 -19.48 -0.92 -15.79
N VAL A 35 -18.95 -2.14 -15.84
CA VAL A 35 -17.51 -2.38 -15.70
C VAL A 35 -16.88 -1.97 -17.03
N SER A 36 -16.43 -0.74 -17.11
CA SER A 36 -15.71 -0.24 -18.27
C SER A 36 -14.22 -0.42 -18.03
N GLN A 37 -13.68 -1.54 -18.48
CA GLN A 37 -12.24 -1.59 -18.71
C GLN A 37 -11.99 -1.17 -20.16
N PRO A 38 -10.95 -0.34 -20.43
CA PRO A 38 -10.59 -0.02 -21.80
C PRO A 38 -10.35 -1.30 -22.60
N ASP A 39 -10.90 -1.43 -23.78
CA ASP A 39 -10.48 -2.48 -24.70
C ASP A 39 -9.11 -2.11 -25.27
N TRP A 40 -8.08 -2.70 -24.68
CA TRP A 40 -6.70 -2.43 -25.05
C TRP A 40 -6.36 -2.87 -26.48
N ALA A 41 -7.15 -3.80 -27.06
CA ALA A 41 -6.92 -4.29 -28.42
C ALA A 41 -7.33 -3.26 -29.48
N GLU A 42 -8.29 -2.39 -29.18
CA GLU A 42 -8.75 -1.33 -30.07
C GLU A 42 -7.88 -0.06 -30.03
N ARG A 43 -6.96 0.02 -29.06
CA ARG A 43 -6.16 1.23 -28.81
C ARG A 43 -4.73 1.09 -29.34
N LEU A 44 -4.04 2.23 -29.45
CA LEU A 44 -2.64 2.27 -29.87
C LEU A 44 -1.78 1.37 -28.96
N ASN A 45 -0.90 0.62 -29.61
CA ASN A 45 0.17 -0.14 -28.96
C ASN A 45 1.51 0.37 -29.46
N ILE A 46 2.36 0.88 -28.55
CA ILE A 46 3.69 1.40 -28.84
C ILE A 46 4.72 0.71 -27.98
N SER A 47 5.88 0.38 -28.52
CA SER A 47 6.95 -0.30 -27.79
C SER A 47 8.08 0.67 -27.41
N VAL A 48 8.69 0.41 -26.23
CA VAL A 48 9.89 1.08 -25.74
C VAL A 48 10.95 0.03 -25.47
N GLY A 49 12.19 0.25 -25.89
CA GLY A 49 13.27 -0.70 -25.65
C GLY A 49 14.65 -0.17 -26.02
N PRO A 50 15.71 -0.89 -25.61
CA PRO A 50 17.08 -0.52 -25.96
C PRO A 50 17.41 -0.74 -27.44
N ASP A 51 16.67 -1.63 -28.09
CA ASP A 51 16.95 -2.14 -29.44
C ASP A 51 16.25 -1.35 -30.55
N GLU A 52 16.69 -1.55 -31.79
CA GLU A 52 16.15 -0.88 -32.98
C GLU A 52 14.70 -1.28 -33.31
N ASN A 53 14.23 -2.39 -32.78
CA ASN A 53 12.87 -2.88 -32.98
C ASN A 53 11.83 -2.13 -32.13
N ALA A 54 12.24 -1.30 -31.19
CA ALA A 54 11.35 -0.50 -30.38
C ALA A 54 10.84 0.71 -31.16
N SER A 55 9.55 1.04 -30.98
CA SER A 55 8.95 2.26 -31.54
C SER A 55 9.64 3.52 -30.99
N ILE A 56 10.01 3.48 -29.71
CA ILE A 56 10.84 4.51 -29.05
C ILE A 56 12.05 3.84 -28.44
N ARG A 57 13.25 4.23 -28.88
CA ARG A 57 14.49 3.66 -28.39
C ARG A 57 14.96 4.34 -27.11
N GLY A 58 15.26 3.56 -26.08
CA GLY A 58 15.88 4.03 -24.84
C GLY A 58 15.75 3.02 -23.70
N SER A 59 16.57 3.22 -22.66
CA SER A 59 16.68 2.36 -21.48
C SER A 59 16.60 3.15 -20.16
N SER A 60 15.78 4.21 -20.14
CA SER A 60 15.54 5.03 -18.95
C SER A 60 14.06 5.43 -18.86
N GLU A 61 13.68 6.07 -17.74
CA GLU A 61 12.35 6.64 -17.55
C GLU A 61 11.94 7.58 -18.68
N LYS A 62 12.90 8.29 -19.31
CA LYS A 62 12.60 9.30 -20.36
C LYS A 62 11.93 8.69 -21.56
N ALA A 63 12.42 7.54 -22.02
CA ALA A 63 11.85 6.84 -23.16
C ALA A 63 10.45 6.27 -22.83
N ILE A 64 10.28 5.70 -21.63
CA ILE A 64 8.99 5.18 -21.16
C ILE A 64 8.01 6.33 -21.00
N GLN A 65 8.42 7.45 -20.39
CA GLN A 65 7.57 8.63 -20.19
C GLN A 65 7.12 9.22 -21.54
N ALA A 66 8.02 9.34 -22.50
CA ALA A 66 7.68 9.84 -23.85
C ALA A 66 6.60 8.96 -24.53
N ALA A 67 6.67 7.64 -24.33
CA ALA A 67 5.64 6.73 -24.84
C ALA A 67 4.31 6.89 -24.10
N VAL A 68 4.34 7.00 -22.75
CA VAL A 68 3.14 7.22 -21.93
C VAL A 68 2.46 8.51 -22.34
N ASP A 69 3.19 9.62 -22.45
CA ASP A 69 2.67 10.93 -22.81
C ASP A 69 2.05 10.93 -24.22
N TYR A 70 2.72 10.26 -25.17
CA TYR A 70 2.22 10.13 -26.52
C TYR A 70 0.91 9.34 -26.59
N VAL A 71 0.86 8.16 -25.94
CA VAL A 71 -0.34 7.31 -25.90
C VAL A 71 -1.49 8.01 -25.17
N ALA A 72 -1.19 8.67 -24.04
CA ALA A 72 -2.19 9.43 -23.29
C ALA A 72 -2.81 10.57 -24.13
N ARG A 73 -2.00 11.24 -24.94
CA ARG A 73 -2.47 12.31 -25.85
C ARG A 73 -3.48 11.81 -26.87
N LEU A 74 -3.46 10.52 -27.20
CA LEU A 74 -4.40 9.86 -28.13
C LEU A 74 -5.59 9.21 -27.41
N GLY A 75 -5.80 9.53 -26.13
CA GLY A 75 -6.92 9.00 -25.35
C GLY A 75 -6.62 7.65 -24.68
N GLY A 76 -5.36 7.24 -24.60
CA GLY A 76 -4.92 6.02 -23.96
C GLY A 76 -4.50 4.91 -24.90
N GLY A 77 -4.01 3.81 -24.34
CA GLY A 77 -3.53 2.63 -25.07
C GLY A 77 -2.44 1.86 -24.32
N THR A 78 -1.67 1.05 -25.01
CA THR A 78 -0.65 0.20 -24.43
C THR A 78 0.75 0.72 -24.71
N VAL A 79 1.55 0.88 -23.66
CA VAL A 79 3.01 1.06 -23.72
C VAL A 79 3.66 -0.28 -23.36
N LYS A 80 4.23 -0.94 -24.37
CA LYS A 80 4.96 -2.20 -24.18
C LYS A 80 6.43 -1.89 -23.90
N VAL A 81 6.90 -2.16 -22.68
CA VAL A 81 8.29 -2.04 -22.29
C VAL A 81 8.99 -3.37 -22.59
N LEU A 82 9.84 -3.37 -23.60
CA LEU A 82 10.54 -4.59 -24.05
C LEU A 82 11.56 -5.06 -23.02
N ALA A 83 12.06 -6.29 -23.21
CA ALA A 83 13.10 -6.85 -22.36
C ALA A 83 14.31 -5.90 -22.26
N GLY A 84 14.82 -5.70 -21.04
CA GLY A 84 15.94 -4.81 -20.76
C GLY A 84 15.95 -4.30 -19.33
N THR A 85 17.05 -3.65 -18.96
CA THR A 85 17.18 -2.95 -17.68
C THR A 85 17.10 -1.45 -17.92
N TYR A 86 16.11 -0.83 -17.31
CA TYR A 86 15.81 0.60 -17.41
C TYR A 86 16.24 1.29 -16.12
N ARG A 87 17.24 2.18 -16.21
CA ARG A 87 17.76 2.91 -15.04
C ARG A 87 17.04 4.23 -14.91
N LEU A 88 16.46 4.45 -13.73
CA LEU A 88 15.56 5.56 -13.47
C LEU A 88 16.18 6.58 -12.53
N ARG A 89 16.06 7.85 -12.91
CA ARG A 89 16.37 9.02 -12.10
C ARG A 89 15.10 9.81 -11.73
N ASN A 90 13.96 9.41 -12.23
CA ASN A 90 12.64 9.94 -11.87
C ASN A 90 11.58 8.85 -12.04
N SER A 91 10.39 9.10 -11.51
CA SER A 91 9.23 8.25 -11.72
C SER A 91 8.82 8.16 -13.19
N VAL A 92 8.25 7.03 -13.57
CA VAL A 92 7.33 6.96 -14.71
C VAL A 92 5.96 7.40 -14.21
N TYR A 93 5.49 8.55 -14.67
CA TYR A 93 4.18 9.10 -14.33
C TYR A 93 3.14 8.54 -15.29
N LEU A 94 2.21 7.74 -14.77
CA LEU A 94 1.11 7.21 -15.56
C LEU A 94 0.08 8.31 -15.87
N ALA A 95 -0.66 8.11 -16.95
CA ALA A 95 -1.82 8.90 -17.31
C ALA A 95 -3.06 8.00 -17.42
N SER A 96 -4.26 8.57 -17.32
CA SER A 96 -5.50 7.82 -17.45
C SER A 96 -5.59 7.04 -18.76
N HIS A 97 -6.19 5.86 -18.70
CA HIS A 97 -6.39 4.96 -19.82
C HIS A 97 -5.08 4.42 -20.45
N VAL A 98 -3.98 4.37 -19.69
CA VAL A 98 -2.72 3.81 -20.16
C VAL A 98 -2.45 2.46 -19.48
N ARG A 99 -2.11 1.46 -20.29
CA ARG A 99 -1.59 0.17 -19.88
C ARG A 99 -0.08 0.13 -20.09
N LEU A 100 0.67 -0.06 -19.01
CA LEU A 100 2.11 -0.28 -19.03
C LEU A 100 2.39 -1.77 -18.87
N VAL A 101 2.97 -2.42 -19.87
CA VAL A 101 3.19 -3.87 -19.85
C VAL A 101 4.62 -4.21 -20.24
N GLY A 102 5.29 -5.02 -19.40
CA GLY A 102 6.64 -5.55 -19.65
C GLY A 102 6.64 -6.94 -20.27
N GLU A 103 7.77 -7.63 -20.15
CA GLU A 103 7.98 -9.04 -20.57
C GLU A 103 8.37 -9.91 -19.36
N GLY A 104 7.72 -9.70 -18.22
CA GLY A 104 7.98 -10.40 -16.97
C GLY A 104 9.36 -10.07 -16.41
N GLU A 105 10.08 -11.09 -15.92
CA GLU A 105 11.40 -10.94 -15.30
C GLU A 105 12.48 -10.37 -16.25
N LYS A 106 12.21 -10.30 -17.54
CA LYS A 106 13.13 -9.72 -18.51
C LYS A 106 13.05 -8.21 -18.62
N THR A 107 12.00 -7.58 -18.10
CA THR A 107 11.82 -6.13 -18.09
C THR A 107 12.01 -5.61 -16.67
N VAL A 108 13.11 -4.94 -16.41
CA VAL A 108 13.48 -4.45 -15.06
C VAL A 108 13.60 -2.93 -15.06
N LEU A 109 12.77 -2.28 -14.27
CA LEU A 109 12.91 -0.85 -13.95
C LEU A 109 13.63 -0.76 -12.60
N ILE A 110 14.82 -0.15 -12.58
CA ILE A 110 15.65 -0.04 -11.37
C ILE A 110 16.00 1.41 -11.08
N LYS A 111 15.87 1.81 -9.82
CA LYS A 111 16.31 3.14 -9.37
C LYS A 111 17.84 3.27 -9.39
N GLU A 112 18.32 4.40 -9.88
CA GLU A 112 19.72 4.80 -9.64
C GLU A 112 19.96 5.06 -8.14
N PRO A 113 21.20 4.93 -7.64
CA PRO A 113 21.54 5.31 -6.27
C PRO A 113 21.10 6.73 -5.93
N SER A 114 20.57 6.94 -4.73
CA SER A 114 20.15 8.27 -4.29
C SER A 114 21.35 9.14 -3.89
N ALA A 115 21.25 10.44 -4.19
CA ALA A 115 22.14 11.47 -3.70
C ALA A 115 21.35 12.44 -2.82
N THR A 116 21.98 12.95 -1.76
CA THR A 116 21.37 13.89 -0.81
C THR A 116 22.26 15.07 -0.56
N THR A 117 21.67 16.26 -0.51
CA THR A 117 22.32 17.51 -0.12
C THR A 117 21.41 18.37 0.74
N THR A 118 21.93 19.41 1.35
CA THR A 118 21.15 20.42 2.08
C THR A 118 20.82 21.61 1.17
N LEU A 119 19.93 22.48 1.63
CA LEU A 119 19.65 23.75 0.97
C LEU A 119 20.71 24.80 1.31
N ALA A 120 21.11 25.59 0.31
CA ALA A 120 21.99 26.75 0.48
C ALA A 120 21.20 28.04 0.77
N ALA A 121 19.92 28.10 0.44
CA ALA A 121 18.99 29.19 0.70
C ALA A 121 17.65 28.65 1.16
N ASP A 122 16.89 29.49 1.89
CA ASP A 122 15.51 29.19 2.24
C ASP A 122 14.61 29.26 1.00
N SER A 123 13.54 28.47 1.01
CA SER A 123 12.51 28.51 -0.02
C SER A 123 11.13 28.50 0.64
N ASP A 124 10.27 29.40 0.20
CA ASP A 124 8.94 29.59 0.74
C ASP A 124 7.88 28.74 -0.01
N TRP A 125 6.73 28.58 0.61
CA TRP A 125 5.62 27.75 0.13
C TRP A 125 5.16 28.09 -1.31
N PHE A 126 5.34 29.30 -1.76
CA PHE A 126 5.00 29.77 -3.11
C PHE A 126 6.13 29.62 -4.11
N ASP A 127 7.37 29.39 -3.65
CA ASP A 127 8.52 29.25 -4.54
C ASP A 127 8.42 28.02 -5.43
N GLN A 128 8.89 28.19 -6.66
CA GLN A 128 9.05 27.12 -7.64
C GLN A 128 10.52 26.92 -7.96
N GLU A 129 11.37 27.12 -6.97
CA GLU A 129 12.81 26.94 -7.07
C GLU A 129 13.44 26.61 -5.73
N ILE A 130 14.61 25.98 -5.79
CA ILE A 130 15.47 25.66 -4.65
C ILE A 130 16.93 25.93 -5.00
N THR A 131 17.77 26.23 -3.99
CA THR A 131 19.22 26.36 -4.16
C THR A 131 19.92 25.29 -3.34
N LEU A 132 20.67 24.43 -3.99
CA LEU A 132 21.37 23.30 -3.37
C LEU A 132 22.76 23.72 -2.87
N ALA A 133 23.18 23.17 -1.72
CA ALA A 133 24.52 23.39 -1.20
C ALA A 133 25.58 22.66 -2.05
N ASP A 134 25.29 21.41 -2.44
CA ASP A 134 26.09 20.68 -3.42
C ASP A 134 25.19 20.18 -4.57
N PRO A 135 25.26 20.81 -5.75
CA PRO A 135 24.46 20.44 -6.90
C PRO A 135 25.13 19.38 -7.81
N SER A 136 26.28 18.83 -7.45
CA SER A 136 27.15 18.03 -8.35
C SER A 136 26.48 16.73 -8.82
N ALA A 137 25.69 16.05 -7.95
CA ALA A 137 25.01 14.81 -8.23
C ALA A 137 23.63 14.99 -8.87
N PHE A 138 23.12 16.24 -8.98
CA PHE A 138 21.76 16.55 -9.43
C PHE A 138 21.76 17.06 -10.87
N GLN A 139 20.78 16.62 -11.64
CA GLN A 139 20.61 17.02 -13.04
C GLN A 139 19.14 17.32 -13.38
N LEU A 140 18.91 17.94 -14.53
CA LEU A 140 17.57 18.19 -15.04
C LEU A 140 16.85 16.85 -15.34
N GLY A 141 15.60 16.79 -14.91
CA GLY A 141 14.76 15.61 -15.01
C GLY A 141 14.78 14.73 -13.76
N ASP A 142 15.69 14.97 -12.78
CA ASP A 142 15.69 14.18 -11.55
C ASP A 142 14.39 14.38 -10.75
N GLY A 143 13.82 13.26 -10.30
CA GLY A 143 12.82 13.25 -9.26
C GLY A 143 13.47 13.45 -7.89
N VAL A 144 12.99 14.43 -7.15
CA VAL A 144 13.56 14.77 -5.84
C VAL A 144 12.48 14.77 -4.76
N CYS A 145 12.93 14.41 -3.55
CA CYS A 145 12.18 14.54 -2.32
C CYS A 145 12.86 15.57 -1.42
N LEU A 146 12.12 16.62 -1.08
CA LEU A 146 12.53 17.61 -0.09
C LEU A 146 11.97 17.21 1.27
N ARG A 147 12.79 17.21 2.28
CA ARG A 147 12.39 16.89 3.67
C ARG A 147 12.88 17.97 4.60
N THR A 148 12.00 18.48 5.45
CA THR A 148 12.33 19.48 6.46
C THR A 148 11.44 19.30 7.69
N LYS A 149 11.78 19.95 8.78
CA LYS A 149 10.89 20.12 9.95
C LYS A 149 10.42 21.54 10.01
N GLU A 150 9.11 21.72 10.17
CA GLU A 150 8.52 23.02 10.39
C GLU A 150 9.03 23.60 11.72
N PRO A 151 9.69 24.77 11.72
CA PRO A 151 10.17 25.40 12.94
C PRO A 151 8.99 25.74 13.86
N GLY A 152 9.13 25.44 15.15
CA GLY A 152 8.09 25.68 16.16
C GLY A 152 7.15 24.51 16.44
N THR A 153 6.68 23.78 15.44
CA THR A 153 5.83 22.59 15.63
C THR A 153 6.61 21.28 15.57
N GLY A 154 7.75 21.25 14.87
CA GLY A 154 8.52 20.03 14.58
C GLY A 154 7.84 19.11 13.57
N ARG A 155 6.72 19.53 12.95
CA ARG A 155 5.99 18.74 11.94
C ARG A 155 6.91 18.43 10.78
N GLN A 156 6.99 17.16 10.41
CA GLN A 156 7.75 16.75 9.24
C GLN A 156 7.03 17.15 7.95
N VAL A 157 7.77 17.77 7.04
CA VAL A 157 7.33 18.16 5.72
C VAL A 157 8.07 17.29 4.69
N VAL A 158 7.32 16.70 3.77
CA VAL A 158 7.84 15.86 2.68
C VAL A 158 7.20 16.31 1.37
N ILE A 159 8.03 16.72 0.40
CA ILE A 159 7.58 17.28 -0.87
C ILE A 159 8.30 16.57 -2.01
N LYS A 160 7.57 16.01 -2.96
CA LYS A 160 8.12 15.41 -4.18
C LYS A 160 8.03 16.40 -5.33
N ARG A 161 9.12 16.59 -6.08
CA ARG A 161 9.20 17.50 -7.25
C ARG A 161 10.11 16.92 -8.31
N THR A 162 10.06 17.51 -9.49
CA THR A 162 11.01 17.26 -10.58
C THR A 162 11.84 18.51 -10.85
N LEU A 163 13.15 18.35 -11.05
CA LEU A 163 14.07 19.43 -11.42
C LEU A 163 13.93 19.76 -12.92
N VAL A 164 13.41 20.93 -13.28
CA VAL A 164 13.06 21.26 -14.68
C VAL A 164 13.95 22.30 -15.37
N ALA A 165 14.68 23.13 -14.60
CA ALA A 165 15.65 24.07 -15.13
C ALA A 165 16.77 24.32 -14.12
N ARG A 166 17.94 24.82 -14.58
CA ARG A 166 19.11 25.01 -13.70
C ARG A 166 19.90 26.28 -14.05
N THR A 167 20.33 27.00 -13.03
CA THR A 167 21.33 28.08 -13.14
C THR A 167 22.29 27.96 -11.97
N GLY A 168 23.50 27.44 -12.21
CA GLY A 168 24.47 27.15 -11.15
C GLY A 168 23.90 26.14 -10.12
N PRO A 169 23.85 26.50 -8.82
CA PRO A 169 23.28 25.65 -7.76
C PRO A 169 21.75 25.77 -7.64
N ARG A 170 21.12 26.70 -8.36
CA ARG A 170 19.68 26.96 -8.32
C ARG A 170 18.95 26.12 -9.35
N PHE A 171 17.93 25.39 -8.91
CA PHE A 171 17.05 24.58 -9.76
C PHE A 171 15.62 25.09 -9.69
N LYS A 172 14.94 25.09 -10.83
CA LYS A 172 13.49 25.26 -10.92
C LYS A 172 12.79 23.90 -10.75
N LEU A 173 11.61 23.95 -10.17
CA LEU A 173 10.74 22.80 -9.90
C LEU A 173 9.56 22.80 -10.87
N ASP A 174 9.01 21.60 -11.13
CA ASP A 174 7.81 21.41 -11.95
C ASP A 174 6.56 22.09 -11.37
N LYS A 175 6.49 22.20 -10.04
CA LYS A 175 5.37 22.80 -9.30
C LYS A 175 5.92 23.62 -8.11
N ALA A 176 5.13 24.59 -7.63
CA ALA A 176 5.45 25.33 -6.40
C ALA A 176 5.52 24.38 -5.19
N LEU A 177 6.32 24.74 -4.19
CA LEU A 177 6.57 23.90 -3.01
C LEU A 177 5.29 23.61 -2.22
N ARG A 178 4.44 24.59 -1.98
CA ARG A 178 3.21 24.53 -1.14
C ARG A 178 3.45 24.33 0.34
N GLU A 179 4.70 24.28 0.75
CA GLU A 179 5.18 24.25 2.13
C GLU A 179 6.50 25.01 2.22
N ASN A 180 6.83 25.55 3.37
CA ASN A 180 8.11 26.20 3.58
C ASN A 180 9.22 25.16 3.77
N VAL A 181 10.33 25.34 3.06
CA VAL A 181 11.52 24.50 3.20
C VAL A 181 12.69 25.37 3.58
N TRP A 182 12.80 25.64 4.87
CA TRP A 182 13.81 26.56 5.41
C TRP A 182 15.02 25.79 5.95
N ARG A 183 16.18 26.42 5.85
CA ARG A 183 17.45 25.91 6.41
C ARG A 183 17.36 25.67 7.92
N LEU A 184 16.59 26.52 8.63
CA LEU A 184 16.32 26.35 10.07
C LEU A 184 15.65 25.01 10.40
N GLY A 185 14.88 24.45 9.48
CA GLY A 185 14.26 23.13 9.59
C GLY A 185 15.18 21.97 9.18
N ASN A 186 16.47 22.22 8.95
CA ASN A 186 17.43 21.24 8.42
C ASN A 186 16.97 20.62 7.10
N GLY A 187 16.48 21.48 6.18
CA GLY A 187 15.97 21.03 4.88
C GLY A 187 17.01 20.27 4.06
N THR A 188 16.61 19.09 3.59
CA THR A 188 17.41 18.25 2.69
C THR A 188 16.68 18.02 1.38
N VAL A 189 17.44 17.76 0.33
CA VAL A 189 16.97 17.37 -1.00
C VAL A 189 17.65 16.07 -1.38
N SER A 190 16.87 15.03 -1.65
CA SER A 190 17.37 13.70 -2.04
C SER A 190 16.78 13.30 -3.39
N THR A 191 17.53 12.58 -4.24
CA THR A 191 16.99 12.02 -5.48
C THR A 191 16.16 10.76 -5.17
N LEU A 192 15.00 10.97 -4.53
CA LEU A 192 14.07 9.93 -4.10
C LEU A 192 12.70 10.13 -4.75
N PHE A 193 12.15 9.05 -5.26
CA PHE A 193 10.89 9.05 -6.02
C PHE A 193 10.30 7.63 -6.07
N PRO A 194 8.98 7.45 -6.28
CA PRO A 194 8.37 6.15 -6.65
C PRO A 194 8.88 5.69 -8.02
N ILE A 195 8.98 4.39 -8.27
CA ILE A 195 9.37 3.91 -9.60
C ILE A 195 8.26 4.23 -10.61
N ILE A 196 7.01 3.90 -10.28
CA ILE A 196 5.83 4.29 -11.05
C ILE A 196 4.93 5.12 -10.15
N SER A 197 4.43 6.24 -10.64
CA SER A 197 3.53 7.14 -9.92
C SER A 197 2.30 7.47 -10.74
N GLY A 198 1.15 7.64 -10.05
CA GLY A 198 -0.11 8.13 -10.63
C GLY A 198 -0.84 8.98 -9.62
N GLU A 199 -1.33 10.15 -10.08
CA GLU A 199 -2.16 11.06 -9.29
C GLU A 199 -3.35 11.50 -10.14
N PHE A 200 -4.58 11.39 -9.59
CA PHE A 200 -5.83 11.78 -10.28
C PHE A 200 -6.04 11.09 -11.63
N ILE A 201 -5.71 9.79 -11.72
CA ILE A 201 -5.85 8.99 -12.93
C ILE A 201 -6.80 7.83 -12.74
N GLU A 202 -7.32 7.30 -13.85
CA GLU A 202 -8.25 6.17 -13.85
C GLU A 202 -8.03 5.22 -15.02
N ASP A 203 -8.59 4.01 -14.89
CA ASP A 203 -8.60 2.99 -15.94
C ASP A 203 -7.19 2.65 -16.47
N CYS A 204 -6.24 2.38 -15.55
CA CYS A 204 -4.87 2.04 -15.88
C CYS A 204 -4.53 0.59 -15.54
N ALA A 205 -3.52 0.05 -16.21
CA ALA A 205 -2.95 -1.24 -15.86
C ALA A 205 -1.41 -1.20 -15.83
N ILE A 206 -0.81 -1.94 -14.88
CA ILE A 206 0.63 -2.19 -14.78
C ILE A 206 0.81 -3.70 -14.75
N GLU A 207 1.48 -4.26 -15.74
CA GLU A 207 1.53 -5.72 -15.91
C GLU A 207 2.91 -6.23 -16.32
N ASP A 208 3.24 -7.46 -15.89
CA ASP A 208 4.38 -8.25 -16.37
C ASP A 208 5.72 -7.49 -16.30
N ILE A 209 6.06 -6.89 -15.16
CA ILE A 209 7.23 -6.02 -15.02
C ILE A 209 7.89 -6.17 -13.65
N VAL A 210 9.22 -6.07 -13.62
CA VAL A 210 10.01 -6.01 -12.37
C VAL A 210 10.29 -4.56 -12.01
N LEU A 211 10.01 -4.19 -10.76
CA LEU A 211 10.29 -2.89 -10.17
C LEU A 211 11.28 -3.06 -9.02
N ASP A 212 12.52 -2.61 -9.21
CA ASP A 212 13.60 -2.77 -8.23
C ASP A 212 13.95 -1.41 -7.59
N GLY A 213 13.68 -1.29 -6.30
CA GLY A 213 13.93 -0.09 -5.51
C GLY A 213 15.42 0.17 -5.22
N ASN A 214 16.31 -0.79 -5.48
CA ASN A 214 17.75 -0.67 -5.21
C ASN A 214 18.03 -0.20 -3.77
N ARG A 215 17.39 -0.85 -2.80
CA ARG A 215 17.31 -0.45 -1.40
C ARG A 215 18.65 -0.14 -0.75
N GLU A 216 19.67 -0.94 -1.07
CA GLU A 216 20.99 -0.79 -0.46
C GLU A 216 21.68 0.54 -0.82
N HIS A 217 21.26 1.18 -1.92
CA HIS A 217 21.82 2.42 -2.44
C HIS A 217 20.85 3.60 -2.41
N ASN A 218 19.68 3.43 -1.78
CA ASN A 218 18.68 4.47 -1.68
C ASN A 218 18.29 4.72 -0.22
N GLU A 219 18.15 5.98 0.16
CA GLU A 219 17.57 6.35 1.45
C GLU A 219 16.10 5.94 1.53
N GLU A 220 15.61 5.82 2.76
CA GLU A 220 14.20 5.51 3.03
C GLU A 220 13.29 6.65 2.58
N LEU A 221 12.17 6.28 1.95
CA LEU A 221 11.06 7.17 1.69
C LEU A 221 9.76 6.45 2.06
N ASP A 222 9.08 6.99 3.09
CA ASP A 222 7.88 6.44 3.69
C ASP A 222 6.78 6.15 2.67
N GLY A 223 6.05 5.07 2.88
CA GLY A 223 5.00 4.56 1.99
C GLY A 223 3.79 5.46 1.80
N ASN A 224 3.60 6.47 2.66
CA ASN A 224 2.61 7.53 2.45
C ASN A 224 3.01 8.51 1.33
N TYR A 225 4.24 8.43 0.86
CA TYR A 225 4.79 9.31 -0.19
C TYR A 225 5.34 8.56 -1.39
N ALA A 226 5.72 7.29 -1.23
CA ALA A 226 6.38 6.53 -2.31
C ALA A 226 6.25 5.01 -2.12
N GLY A 227 6.67 4.27 -3.15
CA GLY A 227 6.78 2.83 -3.22
C GLY A 227 7.39 2.42 -4.56
N CYS A 228 7.52 1.12 -4.83
CA CYS A 228 7.74 0.71 -6.22
C CYS A 228 6.63 1.25 -7.12
N VAL A 229 5.38 1.15 -6.68
CA VAL A 229 4.23 1.87 -7.24
C VAL A 229 3.64 2.75 -6.16
N PHE A 230 3.36 4.01 -6.48
CA PHE A 230 2.64 4.94 -5.62
C PHE A 230 1.52 5.62 -6.38
N LEU A 231 0.29 5.41 -5.91
CA LEU A 231 -0.92 6.00 -6.49
C LEU A 231 -1.62 6.88 -5.46
N GLN A 232 -2.19 7.99 -5.91
CA GLN A 232 -2.99 8.86 -5.07
C GLN A 232 -4.18 9.42 -5.84
N ASP A 233 -5.36 9.42 -5.21
CA ASP A 233 -6.61 9.90 -5.82
C ASP A 233 -6.91 9.22 -7.17
N CYS A 234 -6.70 7.90 -7.26
CA CYS A 234 -6.87 7.13 -8.50
C CYS A 234 -8.05 6.16 -8.40
N ASN A 235 -8.62 5.78 -9.55
CA ASN A 235 -9.74 4.85 -9.62
C ASN A 235 -9.52 3.76 -10.68
N ARG A 236 -9.96 2.54 -10.39
CA ARG A 236 -9.96 1.41 -11.35
C ARG A 236 -8.56 1.13 -11.94
N ILE A 237 -7.61 0.87 -11.04
CA ILE A 237 -6.23 0.53 -11.41
C ILE A 237 -6.01 -0.96 -11.21
N THR A 238 -5.42 -1.62 -12.19
CA THR A 238 -5.04 -3.03 -12.10
C THR A 238 -3.52 -3.19 -12.10
N MET A 239 -2.99 -3.90 -11.11
CA MET A 239 -1.60 -4.34 -11.06
C MET A 239 -1.58 -5.88 -11.13
N ARG A 240 -0.98 -6.43 -12.18
CA ARG A 240 -0.99 -7.89 -12.42
C ARG A 240 0.39 -8.41 -12.79
N ARG A 241 0.85 -9.46 -12.12
CA ARG A 241 2.18 -10.07 -12.36
C ARG A 241 3.32 -9.05 -12.31
N VAL A 242 3.20 -8.07 -11.39
CA VAL A 242 4.25 -7.12 -11.04
C VAL A 242 5.14 -7.75 -9.99
N HIS A 243 6.45 -7.75 -10.21
CA HIS A 243 7.42 -8.15 -9.21
C HIS A 243 8.07 -6.89 -8.64
N ALA A 244 7.53 -6.38 -7.51
CA ALA A 244 8.08 -5.28 -6.75
C ALA A 244 9.09 -5.81 -5.71
N ARG A 245 10.31 -5.26 -5.72
CA ARG A 245 11.36 -5.73 -4.80
C ARG A 245 12.30 -4.63 -4.34
N ASN A 246 12.90 -4.83 -3.16
CA ASN A 246 14.02 -4.06 -2.67
C ASN A 246 13.78 -2.54 -2.65
N TYR A 247 12.59 -2.05 -2.29
CA TYR A 247 12.36 -0.63 -2.10
C TYR A 247 12.63 -0.24 -0.63
N HIS A 248 13.32 0.87 -0.40
CA HIS A 248 13.51 1.41 0.94
C HIS A 248 12.29 2.27 1.31
N GLY A 249 11.23 1.62 1.69
CA GLY A 249 9.86 2.05 1.89
C GLY A 249 8.92 0.92 1.48
N ASP A 250 7.82 1.23 0.80
CA ASP A 250 6.79 0.26 0.43
C ASP A 250 6.99 -0.38 -0.97
N GLY A 251 6.37 -1.54 -1.15
CA GLY A 251 6.25 -2.17 -2.46
C GLY A 251 5.17 -1.50 -3.32
N LEU A 252 3.93 -1.92 -3.14
CA LEU A 252 2.79 -1.38 -3.88
C LEU A 252 1.91 -0.59 -2.91
N SER A 253 1.88 0.74 -3.07
CA SER A 253 1.17 1.67 -2.19
C SER A 253 0.17 2.53 -2.96
N TRP A 254 -1.02 2.71 -2.41
CA TRP A 254 -2.04 3.59 -2.97
C TRP A 254 -2.86 4.26 -1.88
N GLN A 255 -3.12 5.56 -2.04
CA GLN A 255 -3.80 6.42 -1.07
C GLN A 255 -5.04 7.05 -1.72
N ILE A 256 -6.17 7.06 -1.03
CA ILE A 256 -7.43 7.65 -1.52
C ILE A 256 -7.80 7.09 -2.90
N CYS A 257 -7.62 5.79 -3.09
CA CYS A 257 -7.89 5.13 -4.36
C CYS A 257 -9.07 4.15 -4.24
N HIS A 258 -9.87 4.07 -5.30
CA HIS A 258 -11.02 3.17 -5.32
C HIS A 258 -10.90 2.14 -6.42
N ASP A 259 -11.36 0.92 -6.12
CA ASP A 259 -11.39 -0.18 -7.07
C ASP A 259 -10.01 -0.54 -7.65
N VAL A 260 -9.00 -0.61 -6.75
CA VAL A 260 -7.65 -1.07 -7.09
C VAL A 260 -7.61 -2.59 -7.01
N VAL A 261 -7.13 -3.25 -8.06
CA VAL A 261 -6.93 -4.71 -8.11
C VAL A 261 -5.44 -5.00 -8.18
N VAL A 262 -4.95 -5.82 -7.24
CA VAL A 262 -3.56 -6.32 -7.20
C VAL A 262 -3.63 -7.85 -7.21
N GLU A 263 -3.19 -8.47 -8.29
CA GLU A 263 -3.31 -9.92 -8.44
C GLU A 263 -2.08 -10.57 -9.08
N HIS A 264 -1.72 -11.75 -8.60
CA HIS A 264 -0.58 -12.54 -9.06
C HIS A 264 0.76 -11.76 -9.00
N CYS A 265 0.87 -10.80 -8.09
CA CYS A 265 2.06 -9.99 -7.88
C CYS A 265 2.99 -10.60 -6.83
N ILE A 266 4.28 -10.27 -6.92
CA ILE A 266 5.27 -10.55 -5.88
C ILE A 266 5.70 -9.20 -5.31
N SER A 267 5.64 -9.05 -3.98
CA SER A 267 6.13 -7.84 -3.29
C SER A 267 7.03 -8.26 -2.14
N GLU A 268 8.34 -7.99 -2.25
CA GLU A 268 9.32 -8.58 -1.36
C GLU A 268 10.52 -7.71 -1.01
N GLY A 269 11.08 -7.94 0.19
CA GLY A 269 12.33 -7.32 0.63
C GLY A 269 12.25 -5.82 0.87
N HIS A 270 11.05 -5.28 1.10
CA HIS A 270 10.84 -3.87 1.41
C HIS A 270 11.13 -3.56 2.88
N SER A 271 11.63 -2.35 3.18
CA SER A 271 11.76 -1.90 4.58
C SER A 271 10.40 -1.56 5.20
N GLY A 272 9.43 -1.18 4.37
CA GLY A 272 8.05 -0.88 4.71
C GLY A 272 7.10 -2.03 4.39
N LEU A 273 6.04 -1.72 3.68
CA LEU A 273 4.88 -2.58 3.47
C LEU A 273 4.94 -3.29 2.12
N GLY A 274 4.49 -4.54 2.06
CA GLY A 274 4.36 -5.25 0.79
C GLY A 274 3.23 -4.68 -0.05
N LEU A 275 1.99 -4.70 0.48
CA LEU A 275 0.82 -4.03 -0.10
C LEU A 275 0.27 -3.03 0.91
N HIS A 276 0.03 -1.81 0.45
CA HIS A 276 -0.45 -0.71 1.27
C HIS A 276 -1.69 -0.02 0.66
N PRO A 277 -2.88 -0.64 0.76
CA PRO A 277 -4.12 0.11 0.66
C PRO A 277 -4.17 1.11 1.81
N GLY A 278 -4.21 2.42 1.51
CA GLY A 278 -4.11 3.45 2.54
C GLY A 278 -5.15 4.55 2.39
N SER A 279 -5.20 5.40 3.40
CA SER A 279 -5.94 6.67 3.48
C SER A 279 -7.28 6.71 2.75
N GLY A 280 -8.29 6.00 3.26
CA GLY A 280 -9.66 6.08 2.72
C GLY A 280 -9.90 5.31 1.42
N SER A 281 -8.95 4.47 0.99
CA SER A 281 -9.12 3.62 -0.17
C SER A 281 -10.31 2.66 0.00
N GLN A 282 -11.09 2.48 -1.05
CA GLN A 282 -12.32 1.69 -1.01
C GLN A 282 -12.28 0.53 -1.99
N ARG A 283 -12.79 -0.62 -1.57
CA ARG A 283 -12.94 -1.84 -2.37
C ARG A 283 -11.64 -2.33 -3.03
N PRO A 284 -10.46 -2.27 -2.34
CA PRO A 284 -9.26 -2.89 -2.90
C PRO A 284 -9.42 -4.41 -2.97
N VAL A 285 -8.96 -5.01 -4.06
CA VAL A 285 -8.89 -6.45 -4.24
C VAL A 285 -7.42 -6.87 -4.32
N MET A 286 -6.97 -7.66 -3.36
CA MET A 286 -5.59 -8.16 -3.28
C MET A 286 -5.65 -9.68 -3.25
N ARG A 287 -5.38 -10.34 -4.37
CA ARG A 287 -5.53 -11.80 -4.47
C ARG A 287 -4.39 -12.50 -5.18
N ASP A 288 -4.13 -13.72 -4.76
CA ASP A 288 -3.13 -14.61 -5.37
C ASP A 288 -1.72 -13.99 -5.41
N ASN A 289 -1.38 -13.13 -4.44
CA ASN A 289 -0.07 -12.46 -4.37
C ASN A 289 0.89 -13.21 -3.44
N VAL A 290 2.19 -13.00 -3.64
CA VAL A 290 3.27 -13.43 -2.75
C VAL A 290 3.87 -12.22 -2.06
N LEU A 291 3.76 -12.16 -0.72
CA LEU A 291 4.22 -11.05 0.11
C LEU A 291 5.23 -11.56 1.12
N ARG A 292 6.53 -11.29 0.92
CA ARG A 292 7.56 -11.91 1.76
C ARG A 292 8.70 -10.98 2.17
N GLY A 293 9.19 -11.15 3.41
CA GLY A 293 10.37 -10.44 3.90
C GLY A 293 10.20 -8.93 4.05
N ASN A 294 8.97 -8.44 4.22
CA ASN A 294 8.65 -7.03 4.44
C ASN A 294 8.49 -6.72 5.94
N ASN A 295 8.39 -5.44 6.29
CA ASN A 295 7.97 -5.06 7.64
C ASN A 295 6.52 -5.54 7.89
N ILE A 296 5.56 -5.19 7.03
CA ILE A 296 4.21 -5.76 7.04
C ILE A 296 3.91 -6.30 5.64
N GLY A 297 3.37 -7.52 5.56
CA GLY A 297 3.00 -8.11 4.26
C GLY A 297 1.88 -7.33 3.60
N LEU A 298 0.75 -7.17 4.28
CA LEU A 298 -0.42 -6.43 3.83
C LEU A 298 -0.92 -5.53 4.96
N PHE A 299 -1.14 -4.25 4.68
CA PHE A 299 -1.61 -3.29 5.67
C PHE A 299 -2.84 -2.52 5.19
N PHE A 300 -4.00 -2.81 5.77
CA PHE A 300 -5.16 -1.93 5.68
C PHE A 300 -4.92 -0.71 6.57
N CYS A 301 -4.85 0.49 5.99
CA CYS A 301 -4.37 1.68 6.69
C CYS A 301 -5.23 2.92 6.46
N TRP A 302 -5.85 3.44 7.53
CA TRP A 302 -6.59 4.70 7.57
C TRP A 302 -7.86 4.74 6.72
N GLY A 303 -8.85 3.97 7.11
CA GLY A 303 -10.21 4.03 6.56
C GLY A 303 -10.40 3.22 5.30
N VAL A 304 -9.65 2.14 5.15
CA VAL A 304 -9.84 1.18 4.07
C VAL A 304 -11.09 0.35 4.36
N LYS A 305 -12.03 0.33 3.42
CA LYS A 305 -13.31 -0.36 3.60
C LYS A 305 -13.65 -1.23 2.40
N HIS A 306 -14.40 -2.30 2.72
CA HIS A 306 -14.90 -3.25 1.73
C HIS A 306 -13.78 -3.89 0.90
N GLY A 307 -12.58 -4.02 1.49
CA GLY A 307 -11.43 -4.66 0.87
C GLY A 307 -11.48 -6.18 0.92
N LEU A 308 -10.89 -6.82 -0.06
CA LEU A 308 -10.73 -8.27 -0.15
C LEU A 308 -9.25 -8.63 -0.20
N ALA A 309 -8.77 -9.39 0.80
CA ALA A 309 -7.48 -10.06 0.78
C ALA A 309 -7.71 -11.57 0.64
N GLU A 310 -7.46 -12.12 -0.55
CA GLU A 310 -7.86 -13.49 -0.89
C GLU A 310 -6.69 -14.31 -1.43
N ASN A 311 -6.50 -15.53 -0.92
CA ASN A 311 -5.55 -16.52 -1.43
C ASN A 311 -4.10 -16.04 -1.53
N ASN A 312 -3.68 -15.06 -0.74
CA ASN A 312 -2.29 -14.58 -0.76
C ASN A 312 -1.38 -15.51 0.03
N LEU A 313 -0.14 -15.68 -0.44
CA LEU A 313 0.94 -16.31 0.29
C LEU A 313 1.79 -15.22 0.99
N ILE A 314 1.67 -15.13 2.30
CA ILE A 314 2.28 -14.10 3.14
C ILE A 314 3.30 -14.74 4.07
N THR A 315 4.60 -14.52 3.82
CA THR A 315 5.64 -15.29 4.51
C THR A 315 6.79 -14.43 5.03
N CYS A 316 7.31 -14.80 6.21
CA CYS A 316 8.54 -14.23 6.76
C CYS A 316 8.53 -12.70 6.91
N ASN A 317 7.36 -12.08 7.07
CA ASN A 317 7.23 -10.66 7.38
C ASN A 317 7.40 -10.42 8.89
N LYS A 318 7.55 -9.17 9.33
CA LYS A 318 7.47 -8.86 10.77
C LYS A 318 6.04 -9.04 11.25
N VAL A 319 5.05 -8.49 10.52
CA VAL A 319 3.61 -8.75 10.68
C VAL A 319 3.06 -9.23 9.33
N GLY A 320 2.24 -10.27 9.33
CA GLY A 320 1.64 -10.79 8.10
C GLY A 320 0.61 -9.82 7.51
N VAL A 321 -0.49 -9.64 8.22
CA VAL A 321 -1.56 -8.68 7.88
C VAL A 321 -1.78 -7.74 9.06
N SER A 322 -1.87 -6.44 8.82
CA SER A 322 -2.24 -5.45 9.84
C SER A 322 -3.54 -4.73 9.47
N VAL A 323 -4.39 -4.51 10.46
CA VAL A 323 -5.65 -3.76 10.34
C VAL A 323 -5.62 -2.63 11.39
N GLY A 324 -5.94 -1.43 10.99
CA GLY A 324 -5.74 -0.29 11.90
C GLY A 324 -6.91 0.69 11.94
N HIS A 325 -6.66 1.90 11.54
CA HIS A 325 -7.44 3.09 11.82
C HIS A 325 -8.68 3.23 10.92
N HIS A 326 -9.88 2.94 11.43
CA HIS A 326 -11.15 2.95 10.68
C HIS A 326 -11.21 1.94 9.51
N ASP A 327 -10.36 0.92 9.53
CA ASP A 327 -10.33 -0.10 8.50
C ASP A 327 -11.45 -1.11 8.78
N THR A 328 -12.57 -0.95 8.14
CA THR A 328 -13.80 -1.67 8.49
C THR A 328 -14.39 -2.44 7.31
N ASP A 329 -15.15 -3.49 7.64
CA ASP A 329 -15.92 -4.24 6.65
C ASP A 329 -15.04 -4.91 5.58
N ASN A 330 -13.79 -5.27 5.93
CA ASN A 330 -12.87 -5.98 5.06
C ASN A 330 -12.94 -7.50 5.27
N LEU A 331 -12.63 -8.26 4.23
CA LEU A 331 -12.56 -9.71 4.26
C LEU A 331 -11.14 -10.21 3.99
N ILE A 332 -10.59 -11.00 4.92
CA ILE A 332 -9.30 -11.67 4.84
C ILE A 332 -9.60 -13.17 4.75
N ILE A 333 -9.54 -13.76 3.54
CA ILE A 333 -10.04 -15.10 3.28
C ILE A 333 -9.05 -15.96 2.48
N GLY A 334 -8.93 -17.23 2.89
CA GLY A 334 -8.16 -18.22 2.12
C GLY A 334 -6.66 -17.96 2.06
N ASN A 335 -6.12 -17.01 2.81
CA ASN A 335 -4.69 -16.69 2.77
C ASN A 335 -3.86 -17.74 3.52
N THR A 336 -2.62 -17.93 3.07
CA THR A 336 -1.60 -18.72 3.77
C THR A 336 -0.57 -17.77 4.38
N ILE A 337 -0.54 -17.69 5.72
CA ILE A 337 0.31 -16.76 6.48
C ILE A 337 1.30 -17.55 7.34
N ILE A 338 2.59 -17.45 7.03
CA ILE A 338 3.61 -18.30 7.65
C ILE A 338 4.78 -17.48 8.18
N GLY A 339 5.21 -17.76 9.41
CA GLY A 339 6.48 -17.31 9.96
C GLY A 339 6.56 -15.79 10.18
N SER A 340 5.45 -15.13 10.43
CA SER A 340 5.44 -13.71 10.82
C SER A 340 6.02 -13.57 12.24
N ARG A 341 6.98 -12.66 12.42
CA ARG A 341 7.75 -12.59 13.68
C ARG A 341 6.98 -12.04 14.86
N GLU A 342 6.03 -11.13 14.66
CA GLU A 342 5.24 -10.52 15.74
C GLU A 342 3.80 -11.04 15.79
N ALA A 343 3.11 -11.08 14.65
CA ALA A 343 1.75 -11.62 14.53
C ALA A 343 1.48 -12.04 13.08
N GLY A 344 0.66 -13.07 12.90
CA GLY A 344 0.13 -13.41 11.58
C GLY A 344 -0.87 -12.36 11.11
N ILE A 345 -1.84 -12.05 11.95
CA ILE A 345 -2.82 -10.97 11.73
C ILE A 345 -2.86 -10.10 12.99
N LEU A 346 -2.71 -8.79 12.83
CA LEU A 346 -2.71 -7.81 13.93
C LEU A 346 -3.79 -6.75 13.73
N PHE A 347 -4.72 -6.67 14.66
CA PHE A 347 -5.57 -5.49 14.87
C PHE A 347 -4.88 -4.57 15.87
N ARG A 348 -4.56 -3.36 15.46
CA ARG A 348 -3.56 -2.50 16.14
C ARG A 348 -3.99 -2.00 17.52
N PRO A 349 -3.08 -2.05 18.51
CA PRO A 349 -3.39 -1.71 19.90
C PRO A 349 -3.61 -0.20 20.13
N GLU A 350 -3.05 0.67 19.30
CA GLU A 350 -3.06 2.13 19.51
C GLU A 350 -4.38 2.78 19.08
N ARG A 351 -5.44 2.02 18.87
CA ARG A 351 -6.73 2.56 18.36
C ARG A 351 -7.84 2.40 19.40
N GLY A 352 -8.38 3.55 19.84
CA GLY A 352 -9.59 3.57 20.66
C GLY A 352 -10.84 3.12 19.87
N ALA A 353 -11.96 2.95 20.57
CA ALA A 353 -13.20 2.41 20.02
C ALA A 353 -13.72 3.19 18.79
N ASP A 354 -13.48 4.50 18.72
CA ASP A 354 -13.94 5.32 17.60
C ASP A 354 -13.04 5.19 16.34
N PHE A 355 -11.85 4.61 16.47
CA PHE A 355 -10.82 4.60 15.43
C PHE A 355 -10.28 3.21 15.08
N ALA A 356 -10.74 2.17 15.75
CA ALA A 356 -10.26 0.80 15.50
C ALA A 356 -10.88 0.16 14.25
N GLY A 357 -10.33 -0.99 13.87
CA GLY A 357 -10.81 -1.79 12.74
C GLY A 357 -12.00 -2.65 13.14
N HIS A 358 -13.22 -2.28 12.77
CA HIS A 358 -14.45 -2.98 13.13
C HIS A 358 -15.02 -3.81 12.00
N ARG A 359 -15.85 -4.80 12.33
CA ARG A 359 -16.62 -5.60 11.39
C ARG A 359 -15.78 -6.25 10.28
N ASN A 360 -14.52 -6.56 10.59
CA ASN A 360 -13.68 -7.30 9.68
C ASN A 360 -13.88 -8.81 9.88
N ARG A 361 -13.65 -9.57 8.84
CA ARG A 361 -13.83 -11.02 8.82
C ARG A 361 -12.52 -11.69 8.43
N VAL A 362 -12.16 -12.71 9.19
CA VAL A 362 -10.96 -13.54 8.99
C VAL A 362 -11.42 -14.98 8.80
N GLU A 363 -11.47 -15.45 7.56
CA GLU A 363 -12.16 -16.69 7.22
C GLU A 363 -11.28 -17.67 6.45
N THR A 364 -11.30 -18.92 6.82
CA THR A 364 -10.69 -20.04 6.09
C THR A 364 -9.19 -19.82 5.73
N ASN A 365 -8.48 -19.02 6.50
CA ASN A 365 -7.03 -18.83 6.32
C ASN A 365 -6.25 -19.98 6.96
N THR A 366 -5.03 -20.21 6.45
CA THR A 366 -4.04 -21.09 7.08
C THR A 366 -2.94 -20.23 7.69
N LEU A 367 -2.82 -20.24 9.01
CA LEU A 367 -1.79 -19.53 9.76
C LEU A 367 -0.83 -20.54 10.39
N ARG A 368 0.47 -20.47 10.06
CA ARG A 368 1.45 -21.40 10.63
C ARG A 368 2.68 -20.66 11.16
N ASP A 369 3.10 -21.00 12.37
CA ASP A 369 4.33 -20.53 13.01
C ASP A 369 4.45 -19.00 13.11
N ASN A 370 3.32 -18.32 13.34
CA ASN A 370 3.27 -16.87 13.49
C ASN A 370 3.42 -16.46 14.97
N GLY A 371 3.88 -15.20 15.19
CA GLY A 371 4.07 -14.63 16.52
C GLY A 371 5.42 -14.95 17.14
N GLY A 372 5.92 -14.04 18.01
CA GLY A 372 7.08 -14.26 18.87
C GLY A 372 6.79 -15.20 20.03
N ASP A 373 7.74 -15.40 20.95
CA ASP A 373 7.66 -16.39 22.04
C ASP A 373 6.45 -16.24 22.98
N ALA A 374 5.91 -15.05 23.13
CA ALA A 374 4.68 -14.76 23.88
C ALA A 374 3.66 -14.00 22.98
N GLY A 375 3.75 -14.20 21.66
CA GLY A 375 2.89 -13.56 20.67
C GLY A 375 1.58 -14.31 20.43
N ALA A 376 0.84 -13.89 19.40
CA ALA A 376 -0.34 -14.58 18.94
C ALA A 376 -0.32 -14.74 17.41
N ALA A 377 -0.96 -15.80 16.92
CA ALA A 377 -1.14 -15.93 15.47
C ALA A 377 -2.12 -14.88 14.94
N ILE A 378 -3.21 -14.64 15.66
CA ILE A 378 -4.15 -13.54 15.43
C ILE A 378 -4.22 -12.71 16.73
N ASP A 379 -3.85 -11.44 16.66
CA ASP A 379 -3.78 -10.54 17.82
C ASP A 379 -4.77 -9.37 17.62
N ILE A 380 -5.84 -9.34 18.44
CA ILE A 380 -6.89 -8.35 18.36
C ILE A 380 -6.74 -7.40 19.54
N GLN A 381 -6.40 -6.15 19.26
CA GLN A 381 -6.05 -5.17 20.29
C GLN A 381 -6.87 -3.86 20.11
N GLY A 382 -6.66 -2.94 21.05
CA GLY A 382 -7.36 -1.65 21.10
C GLY A 382 -8.86 -1.79 21.24
N GLY A 383 -9.61 -0.76 20.90
CA GLY A 383 -11.07 -0.74 20.95
C GLY A 383 -11.75 -1.48 19.78
N THR A 384 -11.12 -2.50 19.21
CA THR A 384 -11.61 -3.28 18.07
C THR A 384 -12.89 -4.03 18.41
N GLN A 385 -13.88 -4.02 17.51
CA GLN A 385 -15.22 -4.61 17.76
C GLN A 385 -15.76 -5.38 16.56
N SER A 386 -16.63 -6.35 16.85
CA SER A 386 -17.42 -7.11 15.86
C SER A 386 -16.53 -7.81 14.83
N ILE A 387 -15.52 -8.56 15.29
CA ILE A 387 -14.61 -9.33 14.44
C ILE A 387 -15.05 -10.79 14.41
N HIS A 388 -15.11 -11.37 13.22
CA HIS A 388 -15.42 -12.79 13.01
C HIS A 388 -14.16 -13.53 12.55
N ILE A 389 -13.73 -14.52 13.33
CA ILE A 389 -12.59 -15.41 13.05
C ILE A 389 -13.15 -16.83 12.90
N THR A 390 -13.38 -17.25 11.66
CA THR A 390 -14.14 -18.48 11.41
C THR A 390 -13.49 -19.41 10.40
N GLY A 391 -13.47 -20.71 10.73
CA GLY A 391 -13.02 -21.76 9.82
C GLY A 391 -11.53 -21.73 9.47
N ASN A 392 -10.69 -21.01 10.23
CA ASN A 392 -9.25 -20.94 9.98
C ASN A 392 -8.53 -22.19 10.51
N THR A 393 -7.40 -22.54 9.88
CA THR A 393 -6.43 -23.50 10.41
C THR A 393 -5.27 -22.75 11.01
N ILE A 394 -5.05 -22.86 12.33
CA ILE A 394 -4.03 -22.12 13.07
C ILE A 394 -3.10 -23.11 13.76
N GLU A 395 -1.83 -23.17 13.35
CA GLU A 395 -0.88 -24.17 13.77
C GLU A 395 0.44 -23.56 14.24
N ASP A 396 0.99 -24.08 15.34
CA ASP A 396 2.36 -23.80 15.78
C ASP A 396 3.15 -25.09 15.89
N THR A 397 4.18 -25.24 15.07
CA THR A 397 5.05 -26.44 15.03
C THR A 397 6.37 -26.24 15.77
N ARG A 398 6.66 -25.05 16.32
CA ARG A 398 7.96 -24.68 16.91
C ARG A 398 8.20 -25.21 18.31
N GLY A 399 7.23 -25.88 18.89
CA GLY A 399 7.34 -26.45 20.24
C GLY A 399 6.83 -25.51 21.35
N PRO A 400 7.01 -25.92 22.63
CA PRO A 400 6.36 -25.24 23.75
C PRO A 400 6.80 -23.79 23.90
N ALA A 401 5.85 -22.87 23.88
CA ALA A 401 5.99 -21.46 24.19
C ALA A 401 4.67 -20.92 24.74
N LYS A 402 4.69 -19.68 25.23
CA LYS A 402 3.47 -19.00 25.71
C LYS A 402 2.74 -18.28 24.57
N ARG A 403 2.62 -18.93 23.42
CA ARG A 403 1.90 -18.40 22.26
C ARG A 403 0.43 -18.75 22.32
N SER A 404 -0.41 -17.86 21.84
CA SER A 404 -1.87 -18.05 21.70
C SER A 404 -2.23 -18.14 20.22
N ALA A 405 -3.24 -18.93 19.89
CA ALA A 405 -3.77 -18.94 18.52
C ALA A 405 -4.49 -17.62 18.23
N VAL A 406 -5.38 -17.20 19.12
CA VAL A 406 -6.06 -15.91 19.09
C VAL A 406 -5.85 -15.20 20.42
N ARG A 407 -5.57 -13.91 20.38
CA ARG A 407 -5.52 -13.05 21.56
C ARG A 407 -6.56 -11.94 21.44
N GLU A 408 -7.33 -11.75 22.50
CA GLU A 408 -8.30 -10.68 22.65
C GLU A 408 -7.82 -9.70 23.72
N GLY A 409 -7.61 -8.44 23.35
CA GLY A 409 -7.22 -7.37 24.26
C GLY A 409 -8.39 -6.93 25.13
N ALA A 410 -8.12 -6.33 26.29
CA ALA A 410 -9.11 -5.95 27.30
C ALA A 410 -10.19 -4.95 26.83
N GLU A 411 -9.91 -4.16 25.79
CA GLU A 411 -10.84 -3.17 25.25
C GLU A 411 -11.67 -3.67 24.06
N THR A 412 -11.43 -4.92 23.61
CA THR A 412 -12.13 -5.51 22.47
C THR A 412 -13.55 -5.92 22.83
N ARG A 413 -14.47 -5.94 21.86
CA ARG A 413 -15.87 -6.32 22.06
C ARG A 413 -16.40 -7.12 20.87
N ASP A 414 -17.37 -7.99 21.14
CA ASP A 414 -18.11 -8.74 20.13
C ASP A 414 -17.16 -9.50 19.17
N ILE A 415 -16.20 -10.22 19.74
CA ILE A 415 -15.27 -11.05 18.99
C ILE A 415 -15.86 -12.47 18.91
N VAL A 416 -16.03 -12.97 17.69
CA VAL A 416 -16.53 -14.30 17.42
C VAL A 416 -15.41 -15.19 16.92
N VAL A 417 -15.01 -16.19 17.72
CA VAL A 417 -14.00 -17.20 17.35
C VAL A 417 -14.72 -18.54 17.25
N GLN A 418 -14.93 -19.05 16.03
CA GLN A 418 -15.75 -20.24 15.85
C GLN A 418 -15.28 -21.14 14.70
N GLY A 419 -15.32 -22.46 14.90
CA GLY A 419 -15.08 -23.45 13.86
C GLY A 419 -13.63 -23.46 13.33
N ASN A 420 -12.68 -22.92 14.09
CA ASN A 420 -11.27 -22.94 13.74
C ASN A 420 -10.63 -24.26 14.14
N ILE A 421 -9.60 -24.68 13.41
CA ILE A 421 -8.77 -25.84 13.76
C ILE A 421 -7.46 -25.30 14.35
N VAL A 422 -7.27 -25.50 15.66
CA VAL A 422 -6.10 -24.99 16.40
C VAL A 422 -5.19 -26.12 16.83
N ARG A 423 -3.88 -26.01 16.62
CA ARG A 423 -2.88 -27.02 17.00
C ARG A 423 -1.58 -26.38 17.49
N GLY A 424 -0.98 -26.95 18.51
CA GLY A 424 0.38 -26.63 18.99
C GLY A 424 0.50 -25.36 19.85
N PHE A 425 -0.59 -24.72 20.24
CA PHE A 425 -0.61 -23.55 21.10
C PHE A 425 -0.84 -23.90 22.58
N ALA A 426 -0.34 -23.07 23.48
CA ALA A 426 -0.61 -23.20 24.91
C ALA A 426 -2.08 -22.87 25.23
N GLN A 427 -2.67 -21.91 24.47
CA GLN A 427 -4.05 -21.49 24.60
C GLN A 427 -4.67 -21.28 23.20
N GLU A 428 -5.91 -21.68 23.04
CA GLU A 428 -6.68 -21.40 21.82
C GLU A 428 -7.05 -19.93 21.77
N VAL A 429 -7.66 -19.41 22.83
CA VAL A 429 -8.00 -17.99 23.00
C VAL A 429 -7.42 -17.48 24.32
N GLU A 430 -6.67 -16.41 24.26
CA GLU A 430 -6.15 -15.66 25.41
C GLU A 430 -6.94 -14.36 25.55
N HIS A 431 -7.55 -14.13 26.71
CA HIS A 431 -8.22 -12.88 27.07
C HIS A 431 -7.30 -12.06 27.99
N LYS A 432 -7.06 -10.78 27.65
CA LYS A 432 -6.21 -9.86 28.43
C LYS A 432 -7.03 -8.75 29.07
#